data_e6581b564eda76a482149ec44eb3f8b7
#
_entry.id   e6581b564eda76a482149ec44eb3f8b7
#
_cell.length_a   1.000
_cell.length_b   1.000
_cell.length_c   1.000
_cell.angle_alpha   90.00
_cell.angle_beta   90.00
_cell.angle_gamma   90.00
#
_symmetry.space_group_name_H-M   'P 1'
#
loop_
_entity.id
_entity.type
_entity.pdbx_description
1 polymer ?
#
loop_
_entity_poly.entity_id
_entity_poly.type
_entity_poly.pdbx_seq_one_letter_code
_entity_poly.pdbx_strand_id
1 'polypeptide(L)'
;MGPVPELPEVENARQVVEHALHRSIVEVDDRDTYECRPHQPGDIAAVLVGGRLTAARRRGKAMWCETQSADGSTGPTLGLHLGMAGRIIVTGAHGSNESAYGGDPHVGERETDKPEWTRFSITFDDGGRLRLFDKRRLGRVRLEPDIDALGPDAAEITRDELRSRVGGSTAPLKARLLDQAVLAGVGNLLADEVLWQASMSPSRRANTLTTGELDKLRVVLRRCIRSATEHGGVHTGEVIGSRRKDATCPRCGAPMARGTVGGRTTWWCSREQA
;
A
#
# COMPACT_ATOMS: atom_id res chain seq x y z
N MET A 1 -7.81 -14.05 8.10
CA MET A 1 -7.30 -12.66 8.26
C MET A 1 -6.83 -12.26 6.88
N GLY A 2 -7.54 -11.32 6.24
CA GLY A 2 -7.22 -10.85 4.88
C GLY A 2 -5.80 -10.27 4.78
N PRO A 3 -5.23 -10.19 3.59
CA PRO A 3 -3.94 -9.55 3.39
C PRO A 3 -4.02 -8.07 3.79
N VAL A 4 -2.95 -7.58 4.41
CA VAL A 4 -2.77 -6.15 4.70
C VAL A 4 -2.44 -5.45 3.39
N PRO A 5 -3.03 -4.29 3.08
CA PRO A 5 -2.64 -3.52 1.90
C PRO A 5 -1.13 -3.29 1.85
N GLU A 6 -0.51 -3.70 0.76
CA GLU A 6 0.89 -3.47 0.44
C GLU A 6 0.98 -2.46 -0.72
N LEU A 7 2.15 -2.23 -1.28
CA LEU A 7 2.32 -1.24 -2.35
C LEU A 7 1.31 -1.39 -3.50
N PRO A 8 1.02 -2.60 -4.03
CA PRO A 8 0.07 -2.75 -5.13
C PRO A 8 -1.35 -2.27 -4.81
N GLU A 9 -1.88 -2.62 -3.62
CA GLU A 9 -3.20 -2.19 -3.18
C GLU A 9 -3.27 -0.68 -2.93
N VAL A 10 -2.17 -0.08 -2.42
CA VAL A 10 -2.09 1.37 -2.22
C VAL A 10 -1.97 2.10 -3.56
N GLU A 11 -1.29 1.53 -4.56
CA GLU A 11 -1.25 2.10 -5.91
C GLU A 11 -2.64 2.07 -6.57
N ASN A 12 -3.36 0.97 -6.44
CA ASN A 12 -4.74 0.88 -6.93
C ASN A 12 -5.65 1.91 -6.24
N ALA A 13 -5.48 2.13 -4.93
CA ALA A 13 -6.22 3.16 -4.21
C ALA A 13 -5.83 4.58 -4.66
N ARG A 14 -4.55 4.84 -4.93
CA ARG A 14 -4.08 6.12 -5.45
C ARG A 14 -4.70 6.44 -6.82
N GLN A 15 -4.76 5.45 -7.71
CA GLN A 15 -5.42 5.59 -9.02
C GLN A 15 -6.91 5.92 -8.86
N VAL A 16 -7.58 5.31 -7.89
CA VAL A 16 -8.98 5.65 -7.58
C VAL A 16 -9.13 7.09 -7.07
N VAL A 17 -8.19 7.58 -6.26
CA VAL A 17 -8.18 8.99 -5.82
C VAL A 17 -8.07 9.96 -7.00
N GLU A 18 -7.44 9.58 -8.12
CA GLU A 18 -7.35 10.44 -9.30
C GLU A 18 -8.73 10.87 -9.84
N HIS A 19 -9.77 10.04 -9.66
CA HIS A 19 -11.15 10.40 -10.01
C HIS A 19 -11.77 11.50 -9.11
N ALA A 20 -11.12 11.86 -8.02
CA ALA A 20 -11.52 12.92 -7.12
C ALA A 20 -10.77 14.24 -7.33
N LEU A 21 -9.75 14.25 -8.22
CA LEU A 21 -8.91 15.44 -8.44
C LEU A 21 -9.70 16.55 -9.14
N HIS A 22 -9.31 17.79 -8.84
CA HIS A 22 -9.80 19.03 -9.43
C HIS A 22 -11.29 19.34 -9.19
N ARG A 23 -11.98 18.55 -8.34
CA ARG A 23 -13.36 18.77 -7.94
C ARG A 23 -13.40 19.68 -6.72
N SER A 24 -14.35 20.63 -6.66
CA SER A 24 -14.48 21.55 -5.55
C SER A 24 -15.02 20.86 -4.30
N ILE A 25 -14.37 21.02 -3.18
CA ILE A 25 -14.73 20.38 -1.90
C ILE A 25 -15.80 21.24 -1.21
N VAL A 26 -16.99 20.69 -0.96
CA VAL A 26 -18.08 21.38 -0.27
C VAL A 26 -18.28 20.92 1.17
N GLU A 27 -17.88 19.69 1.49
CA GLU A 27 -18.01 19.14 2.83
C GLU A 27 -16.90 18.10 3.09
N VAL A 28 -16.43 18.04 4.34
CA VAL A 28 -15.50 17.01 4.83
C VAL A 28 -16.05 16.45 6.14
N ASP A 29 -16.19 15.12 6.23
CA ASP A 29 -16.48 14.42 7.49
C ASP A 29 -15.19 13.83 8.05
N ASP A 30 -14.64 14.48 9.08
CA ASP A 30 -13.42 14.11 9.81
C ASP A 30 -13.70 13.74 11.27
N ARG A 31 -14.96 13.41 11.62
CA ARG A 31 -15.39 13.17 13.00
C ARG A 31 -14.81 11.90 13.64
N ASP A 32 -14.26 10.97 12.86
CA ASP A 32 -13.60 9.79 13.42
C ASP A 32 -12.24 10.15 14.03
N THR A 33 -12.24 10.50 15.33
CA THR A 33 -11.05 10.92 16.07
C THR A 33 -9.95 9.87 16.17
N TYR A 34 -10.26 8.61 15.90
CA TYR A 34 -9.26 7.54 15.87
C TYR A 34 -8.51 7.48 14.55
N GLU A 35 -9.21 7.60 13.43
CA GLU A 35 -8.61 7.62 12.09
C GLU A 35 -7.98 8.96 11.75
N CYS A 36 -8.61 10.07 12.15
CA CYS A 36 -8.16 11.43 11.85
C CYS A 36 -7.14 12.00 12.86
N ARG A 37 -6.73 11.21 13.87
CA ARG A 37 -5.76 11.70 14.86
C ARG A 37 -4.43 12.11 14.23
N PRO A 38 -3.75 13.17 14.72
CA PRO A 38 -4.02 13.87 15.97
C PRO A 38 -5.09 14.98 15.86
N HIS A 39 -5.73 15.16 14.71
CA HIS A 39 -6.69 16.23 14.44
C HIS A 39 -7.97 16.04 15.26
N GLN A 40 -8.55 17.19 15.68
CA GLN A 40 -9.87 17.22 16.26
C GLN A 40 -10.94 17.26 15.14
N PRO A 41 -12.19 16.86 15.43
CA PRO A 41 -13.28 17.00 14.46
C PRO A 41 -13.40 18.45 13.97
N GLY A 42 -13.36 18.62 12.65
CA GLY A 42 -13.41 19.93 11.99
C GLY A 42 -12.06 20.51 11.58
N ASP A 43 -10.93 20.04 12.14
CA ASP A 43 -9.61 20.57 11.79
C ASP A 43 -9.25 20.35 10.31
N ILE A 44 -9.51 19.14 9.81
CA ILE A 44 -9.24 18.81 8.40
C ILE A 44 -10.26 19.52 7.51
N ALA A 45 -11.53 19.54 7.91
CA ALA A 45 -12.58 20.25 7.20
C ALA A 45 -12.27 21.76 7.03
N ALA A 46 -11.78 22.40 8.08
CA ALA A 46 -11.49 23.84 8.07
C ALA A 46 -10.47 24.26 7.00
N VAL A 47 -9.54 23.37 6.63
CA VAL A 47 -8.49 23.71 5.66
C VAL A 47 -8.78 23.19 4.24
N LEU A 48 -9.68 22.21 4.09
CA LEU A 48 -9.98 21.61 2.79
C LEU A 48 -11.24 22.16 2.12
N VAL A 49 -12.26 22.57 2.89
CA VAL A 49 -13.53 23.06 2.34
C VAL A 49 -13.31 24.34 1.52
N GLY A 50 -13.93 24.41 0.34
CA GLY A 50 -13.74 25.46 -0.66
C GLY A 50 -12.52 25.26 -1.56
N GLY A 51 -11.60 24.37 -1.21
CA GLY A 51 -10.43 24.01 -2.00
C GLY A 51 -10.68 22.79 -2.90
N ARG A 52 -9.58 22.17 -3.32
CA ARG A 52 -9.60 20.96 -4.17
C ARG A 52 -8.35 20.09 -3.96
N LEU A 53 -8.45 18.81 -4.32
CA LEU A 53 -7.29 17.93 -4.47
C LEU A 53 -6.67 18.19 -5.84
N THR A 54 -5.35 18.33 -5.94
CA THR A 54 -4.65 18.68 -7.20
C THR A 54 -3.80 17.55 -7.76
N ALA A 55 -3.27 16.69 -6.90
CA ALA A 55 -2.52 15.51 -7.31
C ALA A 55 -2.64 14.40 -6.26
N ALA A 56 -2.60 13.13 -6.70
CA ALA A 56 -2.49 11.96 -5.83
C ALA A 56 -1.10 11.35 -5.96
N ARG A 57 -0.37 11.24 -4.86
CA ARG A 57 1.00 10.76 -4.76
C ARG A 57 1.10 9.53 -3.87
N ARG A 58 2.16 8.73 -4.07
CA ARG A 58 2.46 7.57 -3.25
C ARG A 58 3.97 7.37 -3.09
N ARG A 59 4.38 6.89 -1.90
CA ARG A 59 5.69 6.29 -1.67
C ARG A 59 5.50 5.06 -0.79
N GLY A 60 5.78 3.88 -1.32
CA GLY A 60 5.53 2.62 -0.62
C GLY A 60 4.05 2.42 -0.28
N LYS A 61 3.74 2.38 1.00
CA LYS A 61 2.36 2.22 1.51
C LYS A 61 1.75 3.53 1.99
N ALA A 62 2.48 4.64 1.91
CA ALA A 62 1.97 5.97 2.18
C ALA A 62 1.43 6.60 0.89
N MET A 63 0.23 7.14 0.97
CA MET A 63 -0.45 7.86 -0.10
C MET A 63 -0.86 9.24 0.44
N TRP A 64 -0.77 10.26 -0.40
CA TRP A 64 -1.22 11.61 -0.04
C TRP A 64 -1.73 12.36 -1.26
N CYS A 65 -2.54 13.37 -1.01
CA CYS A 65 -2.99 14.33 -1.99
C CYS A 65 -2.31 15.67 -1.77
N GLU A 66 -1.83 16.27 -2.83
CA GLU A 66 -1.55 17.71 -2.87
C GLU A 66 -2.89 18.46 -2.91
N THR A 67 -2.99 19.60 -2.28
CA THR A 67 -4.24 20.37 -2.22
C THR A 67 -4.03 21.82 -2.64
N GLN A 68 -5.12 22.46 -3.05
CA GLN A 68 -5.23 23.89 -3.24
C GLN A 68 -6.30 24.41 -2.31
N SER A 69 -5.99 25.47 -1.58
CA SER A 69 -6.93 26.15 -0.67
C SER A 69 -7.99 26.94 -1.44
N ALA A 70 -9.05 27.38 -0.75
CA ALA A 70 -10.15 28.14 -1.33
C ALA A 70 -9.72 29.46 -1.99
N ASP A 71 -8.65 30.09 -1.50
CA ASP A 71 -8.06 31.32 -2.04
C ASP A 71 -7.14 31.08 -3.26
N GLY A 72 -6.99 29.83 -3.69
CA GLY A 72 -6.12 29.43 -4.81
C GLY A 72 -4.65 29.19 -4.44
N SER A 73 -4.25 29.40 -3.19
CA SER A 73 -2.90 29.10 -2.72
C SER A 73 -2.65 27.59 -2.58
N THR A 74 -1.39 27.18 -2.44
CA THR A 74 -1.04 25.80 -2.10
C THR A 74 -1.55 25.49 -0.69
N GLY A 75 -2.39 24.47 -0.58
CA GLY A 75 -2.89 23.98 0.70
C GLY A 75 -1.99 22.92 1.33
N PRO A 76 -2.31 22.45 2.56
CA PRO A 76 -1.58 21.38 3.22
C PRO A 76 -1.79 20.04 2.49
N THR A 77 -0.80 19.16 2.53
CA THR A 77 -0.96 17.80 2.00
C THR A 77 -1.90 16.97 2.86
N LEU A 78 -2.77 16.18 2.22
CA LEU A 78 -3.69 15.26 2.88
C LEU A 78 -3.19 13.83 2.76
N GLY A 79 -2.65 13.26 3.82
CA GLY A 79 -2.23 11.86 3.87
C GLY A 79 -3.39 10.91 4.10
N LEU A 80 -3.41 9.81 3.34
CA LEU A 80 -4.38 8.72 3.43
C LEU A 80 -3.63 7.39 3.60
N HIS A 81 -3.89 6.67 4.69
CA HIS A 81 -3.28 5.38 4.96
C HIS A 81 -4.33 4.31 5.16
N LEU A 82 -4.24 3.22 4.41
CA LEU A 82 -5.26 2.17 4.37
C LEU A 82 -5.26 1.23 5.58
N GLY A 83 -4.26 1.32 6.46
CA GLY A 83 -4.16 0.41 7.60
C GLY A 83 -4.08 -1.05 7.17
N MET A 84 -4.99 -1.86 7.68
CA MET A 84 -5.02 -3.32 7.43
C MET A 84 -6.23 -3.79 6.60
N ALA A 85 -7.21 -2.94 6.36
CA ALA A 85 -8.43 -3.30 5.64
C ALA A 85 -9.10 -2.07 5.01
N GLY A 86 -8.37 -0.96 4.90
CA GLY A 86 -8.88 0.27 4.34
C GLY A 86 -9.11 0.18 2.84
N ARG A 87 -10.14 0.87 2.38
CA ARG A 87 -10.50 0.99 0.97
C ARG A 87 -10.87 2.43 0.66
N ILE A 88 -10.38 2.94 -0.45
CA ILE A 88 -10.84 4.21 -1.02
C ILE A 88 -11.99 3.92 -1.99
N ILE A 89 -13.02 4.73 -1.89
CA ILE A 89 -14.19 4.68 -2.76
C ILE A 89 -14.43 6.09 -3.28
N VAL A 90 -14.48 6.26 -4.58
CA VAL A 90 -14.85 7.52 -5.22
C VAL A 90 -16.11 7.30 -6.04
N THR A 91 -17.14 8.12 -5.79
CA THR A 91 -18.42 8.10 -6.50
C THR A 91 -18.63 9.40 -7.28
N GLY A 92 -19.46 9.34 -8.31
CA GLY A 92 -19.82 10.52 -9.11
C GLY A 92 -18.68 11.05 -9.98
N ALA A 93 -17.64 10.23 -10.27
CA ALA A 93 -16.56 10.63 -11.16
C ALA A 93 -17.11 10.95 -12.55
N HIS A 94 -16.76 12.14 -13.07
CA HIS A 94 -17.14 12.59 -14.42
C HIS A 94 -18.66 12.56 -14.68
N GLY A 95 -19.49 12.80 -13.64
CA GLY A 95 -20.95 12.83 -13.77
C GLY A 95 -21.61 11.45 -13.94
N SER A 96 -20.87 10.36 -13.75
CA SER A 96 -21.39 9.00 -13.72
C SER A 96 -21.87 8.63 -12.32
N ASN A 97 -22.88 7.74 -12.23
CA ASN A 97 -23.29 7.13 -10.95
C ASN A 97 -22.37 5.96 -10.54
N GLU A 98 -21.32 5.72 -11.30
CA GLU A 98 -20.39 4.61 -11.04
C GLU A 98 -19.45 4.91 -9.87
N SER A 99 -19.09 3.86 -9.16
CA SER A 99 -18.12 3.91 -8.05
C SER A 99 -16.81 3.27 -8.47
N ALA A 100 -15.70 3.96 -8.22
CA ALA A 100 -14.36 3.40 -8.34
C ALA A 100 -13.89 2.94 -6.96
N TYR A 101 -13.20 1.78 -6.91
CA TYR A 101 -12.78 1.12 -5.69
C TYR A 101 -11.29 0.78 -5.72
N GLY A 102 -10.54 1.11 -4.67
CA GLY A 102 -9.13 0.76 -4.54
C GLY A 102 -8.73 0.47 -3.09
N GLY A 103 -7.74 -0.37 -2.89
CA GLY A 103 -7.26 -0.80 -1.58
C GLY A 103 -7.50 -2.28 -1.31
N ASP A 104 -8.05 -2.66 -0.14
CA ASP A 104 -8.26 -4.08 0.21
C ASP A 104 -9.26 -4.76 -0.77
N PRO A 105 -8.80 -5.71 -1.59
CA PRO A 105 -9.66 -6.38 -2.58
C PRO A 105 -10.68 -7.35 -1.96
N HIS A 106 -10.51 -7.71 -0.67
CA HIS A 106 -11.40 -8.65 0.03
C HIS A 106 -12.62 -7.96 0.66
N VAL A 107 -12.69 -6.63 0.61
CA VAL A 107 -13.91 -5.91 0.99
C VAL A 107 -14.89 -5.97 -0.19
N GLY A 108 -15.95 -6.75 -0.04
CA GLY A 108 -16.96 -6.89 -1.07
C GLY A 108 -17.73 -5.58 -1.31
N GLU A 109 -18.25 -5.38 -2.53
CA GLU A 109 -19.02 -4.18 -2.89
C GLU A 109 -20.20 -3.95 -1.93
N ARG A 110 -20.92 -5.01 -1.56
CA ARG A 110 -22.04 -4.94 -0.60
C ARG A 110 -21.64 -4.50 0.80
N GLU A 111 -20.39 -4.72 1.20
CA GLU A 111 -19.87 -4.25 2.48
C GLU A 111 -19.59 -2.75 2.46
N THR A 112 -19.28 -2.18 1.30
CA THR A 112 -18.95 -0.75 1.15
C THR A 112 -20.18 0.18 1.29
N ASP A 113 -21.39 -0.39 1.27
CA ASP A 113 -22.65 0.35 1.47
C ASP A 113 -22.98 0.59 2.96
N LYS A 114 -22.11 0.16 3.88
CA LYS A 114 -22.32 0.36 5.31
C LYS A 114 -21.75 1.71 5.76
N PRO A 115 -22.59 2.72 6.01
CA PRO A 115 -22.14 4.07 6.39
C PRO A 115 -21.30 4.08 7.67
N GLU A 116 -21.60 3.18 8.61
CA GLU A 116 -20.93 3.05 9.89
C GLU A 116 -19.45 2.65 9.78
N TRP A 117 -18.99 2.21 8.63
CA TRP A 117 -17.58 1.89 8.37
C TRP A 117 -16.87 2.94 7.50
N THR A 118 -17.58 4.00 7.07
CA THR A 118 -16.96 5.19 6.51
C THR A 118 -16.31 5.98 7.64
N ARG A 119 -15.00 6.18 7.58
CA ARG A 119 -14.23 6.81 8.64
C ARG A 119 -13.85 8.25 8.34
N PHE A 120 -13.78 8.55 7.06
CA PHE A 120 -13.50 9.88 6.53
C PHE A 120 -14.20 10.04 5.19
N SER A 121 -14.72 11.21 4.89
CA SER A 121 -15.25 11.49 3.56
C SER A 121 -15.10 12.95 3.15
N ILE A 122 -14.97 13.14 1.84
CA ILE A 122 -15.02 14.41 1.15
C ILE A 122 -16.22 14.38 0.21
N THR A 123 -17.09 15.37 0.29
CA THR A 123 -18.20 15.59 -0.67
C THR A 123 -17.81 16.74 -1.61
N PHE A 124 -18.06 16.56 -2.89
CA PHE A 124 -17.76 17.51 -3.94
C PHE A 124 -19.03 18.26 -4.40
N ASP A 125 -18.83 19.40 -5.07
CA ASP A 125 -19.90 20.27 -5.57
C ASP A 125 -20.80 19.60 -6.64
N ASP A 126 -20.29 18.57 -7.32
CA ASP A 126 -21.03 17.75 -8.26
C ASP A 126 -21.84 16.60 -7.60
N GLY A 127 -21.86 16.55 -6.25
CA GLY A 127 -22.57 15.54 -5.45
C GLY A 127 -21.81 14.22 -5.27
N GLY A 128 -20.68 14.04 -5.95
CA GLY A 128 -19.84 12.85 -5.75
C GLY A 128 -19.04 12.90 -4.45
N ARG A 129 -18.45 11.77 -4.08
CA ARG A 129 -17.75 11.61 -2.80
C ARG A 129 -16.47 10.80 -2.93
N LEU A 130 -15.46 11.17 -2.15
CA LEU A 130 -14.34 10.32 -1.79
C LEU A 130 -14.56 9.80 -0.36
N ARG A 131 -14.44 8.50 -0.13
CA ARG A 131 -14.61 7.89 1.19
C ARG A 131 -13.44 7.00 1.54
N LEU A 132 -12.94 7.08 2.77
CA LEU A 132 -12.12 6.04 3.38
C LEU A 132 -13.04 5.10 4.16
N PHE A 133 -13.18 3.88 3.66
CA PHE A 133 -13.91 2.81 4.30
C PHE A 133 -12.93 1.92 5.07
N ASP A 134 -13.10 1.77 6.38
CA ASP A 134 -12.29 0.87 7.20
C ASP A 134 -13.08 0.33 8.40
N LYS A 135 -13.51 -0.93 8.33
CA LYS A 135 -14.21 -1.61 9.43
C LYS A 135 -13.33 -1.86 10.66
N ARG A 136 -11.99 -1.89 10.49
CA ARG A 136 -11.04 -2.18 11.56
C ARG A 136 -10.49 -0.93 12.26
N ARG A 137 -10.72 0.24 11.71
CA ARG A 137 -10.22 1.53 12.21
C ARG A 137 -8.69 1.54 12.42
N LEU A 138 -7.94 1.00 11.49
CA LEU A 138 -6.48 0.96 11.49
C LEU A 138 -5.84 1.88 10.43
N GLY A 139 -6.69 2.51 9.63
CA GLY A 139 -6.31 3.56 8.69
C GLY A 139 -5.87 4.85 9.39
N ARG A 140 -5.46 5.82 8.61
CA ARG A 140 -5.11 7.17 9.08
C ARG A 140 -5.41 8.19 7.99
N VAL A 141 -5.98 9.30 8.45
CA VAL A 141 -6.10 10.53 7.66
C VAL A 141 -5.43 11.64 8.45
N ARG A 142 -4.48 12.33 7.85
CA ARG A 142 -3.78 13.44 8.51
C ARG A 142 -3.30 14.48 7.52
N LEU A 143 -3.24 15.72 7.99
CA LEU A 143 -2.53 16.78 7.28
C LEU A 143 -1.02 16.61 7.49
N GLU A 144 -0.24 16.99 6.48
CA GLU A 144 1.23 16.98 6.49
C GLU A 144 1.82 15.65 7.01
N PRO A 145 1.58 14.51 6.31
CA PRO A 145 2.12 13.23 6.71
C PRO A 145 3.66 13.25 6.62
N ASP A 146 4.32 12.59 7.59
CA ASP A 146 5.77 12.42 7.55
C ASP A 146 6.13 11.36 6.46
N ILE A 147 6.56 11.85 5.30
CA ILE A 147 6.93 11.02 4.15
C ILE A 147 8.44 10.83 4.09
N ASP A 148 9.21 11.72 4.70
CA ASP A 148 10.68 11.77 4.58
C ASP A 148 11.38 10.63 5.33
N ALA A 149 10.74 10.08 6.35
CA ALA A 149 11.22 8.90 7.07
C ALA A 149 11.19 7.61 6.22
N LEU A 150 10.50 7.61 5.08
CA LEU A 150 10.42 6.45 4.19
C LEU A 150 11.64 6.34 3.27
N GLY A 151 12.10 5.11 3.08
CA GLY A 151 13.07 4.79 2.03
C GLY A 151 12.53 5.02 0.61
N PRO A 152 13.36 4.75 -0.41
CA PRO A 152 12.93 4.81 -1.80
C PRO A 152 11.77 3.86 -2.05
N ASP A 153 10.90 4.24 -2.98
CA ASP A 153 9.77 3.42 -3.41
C ASP A 153 10.24 2.13 -4.09
N ALA A 154 9.68 0.99 -3.67
CA ALA A 154 10.09 -0.32 -4.18
C ALA A 154 9.81 -0.51 -5.68
N ALA A 155 8.80 0.18 -6.24
CA ALA A 155 8.51 0.14 -7.66
C ALA A 155 9.53 0.93 -8.50
N GLU A 156 10.17 1.95 -7.90
CA GLU A 156 11.02 2.90 -8.60
C GLU A 156 12.51 2.75 -8.25
N ILE A 157 12.83 2.01 -7.19
CA ILE A 157 14.20 1.89 -6.67
C ILE A 157 15.22 1.61 -7.79
N THR A 158 16.27 2.40 -7.82
CA THR A 158 17.37 2.24 -8.76
C THR A 158 18.25 1.03 -8.39
N ARG A 159 19.12 0.62 -9.31
CA ARG A 159 20.04 -0.50 -9.10
C ARG A 159 21.01 -0.21 -7.95
N ASP A 160 21.58 0.97 -7.94
CA ASP A 160 22.60 1.34 -6.97
C ASP A 160 22.00 1.59 -5.57
N GLU A 161 20.80 2.15 -5.50
CA GLU A 161 20.06 2.26 -4.24
C GLU A 161 19.76 0.89 -3.65
N LEU A 162 19.26 -0.07 -4.44
CA LEU A 162 18.98 -1.41 -3.92
C LEU A 162 20.26 -2.11 -3.45
N ARG A 163 21.34 -2.03 -4.21
CA ARG A 163 22.64 -2.61 -3.84
C ARG A 163 23.15 -2.04 -2.52
N SER A 164 23.14 -0.72 -2.36
CA SER A 164 23.65 -0.06 -1.16
C SER A 164 22.74 -0.27 0.05
N ARG A 165 21.43 -0.10 -0.11
CA ARG A 165 20.48 -0.15 1.01
C ARG A 165 20.17 -1.56 1.48
N VAL A 166 20.05 -2.53 0.57
CA VAL A 166 19.76 -3.92 0.90
C VAL A 166 21.04 -4.71 1.12
N GLY A 167 21.99 -4.68 0.17
CA GLY A 167 23.19 -5.53 0.17
C GLY A 167 24.21 -5.22 1.27
N GLY A 168 24.18 -4.04 1.88
CA GLY A 168 25.14 -3.67 2.95
C GLY A 168 24.82 -4.24 4.33
N SER A 169 23.74 -5.00 4.52
CA SER A 169 23.25 -5.42 5.85
C SER A 169 23.52 -6.88 6.17
N THR A 170 23.89 -7.17 7.41
CA THR A 170 24.01 -8.56 7.94
C THR A 170 22.63 -9.16 8.31
N ALA A 171 21.57 -8.38 8.28
CA ALA A 171 20.22 -8.86 8.60
C ALA A 171 19.74 -9.88 7.55
N PRO A 172 18.79 -10.77 7.91
CA PRO A 172 18.13 -11.65 6.97
C PRO A 172 17.48 -10.86 5.81
N LEU A 173 17.59 -11.38 4.59
CA LEU A 173 17.16 -10.70 3.37
C LEU A 173 15.69 -10.26 3.45
N LYS A 174 14.80 -11.15 3.91
CA LYS A 174 13.39 -10.78 4.09
C LYS A 174 13.19 -9.64 5.10
N ALA A 175 13.90 -9.68 6.22
CA ALA A 175 13.82 -8.62 7.22
C ALA A 175 14.22 -7.26 6.63
N ARG A 176 15.26 -7.27 5.78
CA ARG A 176 15.73 -6.07 5.11
C ARG A 176 14.74 -5.53 4.09
N LEU A 177 14.06 -6.41 3.33
CA LEU A 177 13.01 -6.02 2.39
C LEU A 177 11.76 -5.44 3.10
N LEU A 178 11.48 -5.87 4.32
CA LEU A 178 10.31 -5.40 5.09
C LEU A 178 10.52 -4.05 5.78
N ASP A 179 11.76 -3.59 5.88
CA ASP A 179 12.13 -2.33 6.54
C ASP A 179 11.74 -1.14 5.63
N GLN A 180 10.70 -0.40 6.03
CA GLN A 180 10.16 0.69 5.23
C GLN A 180 11.11 1.89 5.12
N ALA A 181 12.08 2.05 6.03
CA ALA A 181 13.13 3.07 5.92
C ALA A 181 14.21 2.69 4.90
N VAL A 182 14.33 1.39 4.59
CA VAL A 182 15.26 0.86 3.58
C VAL A 182 14.62 0.81 2.21
N LEU A 183 13.38 0.29 2.15
CA LEU A 183 12.63 0.03 0.93
C LEU A 183 11.15 0.16 1.22
N ALA A 184 10.55 1.27 0.80
CA ALA A 184 9.16 1.54 1.08
C ALA A 184 8.23 0.71 0.18
N GLY A 185 7.22 0.07 0.78
CA GLY A 185 6.12 -0.58 0.06
C GLY A 185 6.09 -2.09 0.14
N VAL A 186 7.21 -2.76 0.38
CA VAL A 186 7.23 -4.22 0.51
C VAL A 186 6.58 -4.64 1.83
N GLY A 187 5.63 -5.54 1.75
CA GLY A 187 5.02 -6.18 2.90
C GLY A 187 5.29 -7.68 2.93
N ASN A 188 4.57 -8.38 3.81
CA ASN A 188 4.85 -9.79 4.10
C ASN A 188 4.57 -10.74 2.93
N LEU A 189 3.48 -10.48 2.18
CA LEU A 189 3.10 -11.31 1.04
C LEU A 189 4.01 -11.02 -0.14
N LEU A 190 4.22 -9.76 -0.46
CA LEU A 190 5.10 -9.36 -1.55
C LEU A 190 6.54 -9.83 -1.33
N ALA A 191 7.05 -9.77 -0.08
CA ALA A 191 8.38 -10.28 0.24
C ALA A 191 8.51 -11.79 -0.02
N ASP A 192 7.51 -12.60 0.40
CA ASP A 192 7.53 -14.05 0.14
C ASP A 192 7.45 -14.35 -1.36
N GLU A 193 6.58 -13.66 -2.09
CA GLU A 193 6.46 -13.81 -3.55
C GLU A 193 7.78 -13.47 -4.27
N VAL A 194 8.36 -12.31 -3.96
CA VAL A 194 9.61 -11.84 -4.58
C VAL A 194 10.77 -12.81 -4.31
N LEU A 195 10.92 -13.26 -3.06
CA LEU A 195 11.99 -14.18 -2.69
C LEU A 195 11.81 -15.56 -3.34
N TRP A 196 10.57 -16.03 -3.44
CA TRP A 196 10.27 -17.28 -4.14
C TRP A 196 10.54 -17.16 -5.66
N GLN A 197 10.11 -16.08 -6.30
CA GLN A 197 10.39 -15.81 -7.71
C GLN A 197 11.89 -15.69 -8.01
N ALA A 198 12.65 -15.11 -7.07
CA ALA A 198 14.09 -14.97 -7.18
C ALA A 198 14.88 -16.24 -6.84
N SER A 199 14.22 -17.27 -6.24
CA SER A 199 14.84 -18.47 -5.67
C SER A 199 15.90 -18.13 -4.61
N MET A 200 15.54 -17.22 -3.68
CA MET A 200 16.43 -16.75 -2.62
C MET A 200 15.86 -17.10 -1.25
N SER A 201 16.73 -17.65 -0.38
CA SER A 201 16.34 -17.95 1.01
C SER A 201 15.96 -16.68 1.77
N PRO A 202 14.80 -16.62 2.44
CA PRO A 202 14.38 -15.45 3.22
C PRO A 202 15.29 -15.16 4.42
N SER A 203 16.00 -16.18 4.94
CA SER A 203 16.90 -16.08 6.08
C SER A 203 18.35 -15.79 5.67
N ARG A 204 18.70 -15.87 4.40
CA ARG A 204 20.05 -15.55 3.90
C ARG A 204 20.43 -14.12 4.31
N ARG A 205 21.65 -13.92 4.79
CA ARG A 205 22.15 -12.58 5.15
C ARG A 205 22.28 -11.72 3.89
N ALA A 206 21.73 -10.52 3.91
CA ALA A 206 21.66 -9.66 2.73
C ALA A 206 23.07 -9.30 2.17
N ASN A 207 24.05 -9.12 3.04
CA ASN A 207 25.44 -8.81 2.63
C ASN A 207 26.21 -10.00 2.01
N THR A 208 25.61 -11.19 1.96
CA THR A 208 26.22 -12.34 1.26
C THR A 208 25.75 -12.46 -0.19
N LEU A 209 24.82 -11.59 -0.62
CA LEU A 209 24.38 -11.57 -2.01
C LEU A 209 25.44 -10.91 -2.90
N THR A 210 25.71 -11.53 -4.03
CA THR A 210 26.52 -10.92 -5.09
C THR A 210 25.78 -9.75 -5.75
N THR A 211 26.51 -8.89 -6.43
CA THR A 211 25.92 -7.79 -7.21
C THR A 211 24.91 -8.29 -8.24
N GLY A 212 25.19 -9.42 -8.91
CA GLY A 212 24.27 -10.03 -9.87
C GLY A 212 22.98 -10.53 -9.24
N GLU A 213 23.05 -11.10 -8.01
CA GLU A 213 21.86 -11.52 -7.27
C GLU A 213 21.01 -10.31 -6.81
N LEU A 214 21.64 -9.22 -6.37
CA LEU A 214 20.93 -7.98 -6.05
C LEU A 214 20.23 -7.39 -7.27
N ASP A 215 20.86 -7.41 -8.43
CA ASP A 215 20.26 -6.95 -9.68
C ASP A 215 19.07 -7.84 -10.09
N LYS A 216 19.22 -9.17 -9.98
CA LYS A 216 18.12 -10.12 -10.18
C LYS A 216 16.95 -9.84 -9.23
N LEU A 217 17.25 -9.65 -7.94
CA LEU A 217 16.24 -9.33 -6.92
C LEU A 217 15.45 -8.07 -7.30
N ARG A 218 16.12 -7.00 -7.73
CA ARG A 218 15.45 -5.78 -8.18
C ARG A 218 14.53 -6.02 -9.37
N VAL A 219 14.99 -6.74 -10.38
CA VAL A 219 14.18 -7.04 -11.58
C VAL A 219 12.93 -7.83 -11.18
N VAL A 220 13.09 -8.84 -10.33
CA VAL A 220 11.98 -9.66 -9.84
C VAL A 220 11.03 -8.83 -8.99
N LEU A 221 11.53 -8.02 -8.06
CA LEU A 221 10.72 -7.13 -7.21
C LEU A 221 9.81 -6.24 -8.06
N ARG A 222 10.36 -5.52 -9.03
CA ARG A 222 9.58 -4.63 -9.91
C ARG A 222 8.56 -5.38 -10.75
N ARG A 223 8.89 -6.59 -11.22
CA ARG A 223 7.96 -7.45 -11.95
C ARG A 223 6.80 -7.90 -11.08
N CYS A 224 7.08 -8.37 -9.85
CA CYS A 224 6.04 -8.80 -8.91
C CYS A 224 5.11 -7.64 -8.52
N ILE A 225 5.66 -6.44 -8.26
CA ILE A 225 4.86 -5.25 -7.97
C ILE A 225 3.94 -4.92 -9.14
N ARG A 226 4.47 -4.85 -10.36
CA ARG A 226 3.68 -4.56 -11.56
C ARG A 226 2.57 -5.56 -11.75
N SER A 227 2.90 -6.86 -11.75
CA SER A 227 1.92 -7.92 -11.91
C SER A 227 0.83 -7.86 -10.83
N ALA A 228 1.20 -7.68 -9.56
CA ALA A 228 0.22 -7.57 -8.48
C ALA A 228 -0.68 -6.33 -8.64
N THR A 229 -0.15 -5.19 -9.09
CA THR A 229 -0.95 -3.99 -9.34
C THR A 229 -1.95 -4.22 -10.48
N GLU A 230 -1.51 -4.83 -11.58
CA GLU A 230 -2.35 -5.12 -12.75
C GLU A 230 -3.45 -6.15 -12.45
N HIS A 231 -3.20 -7.09 -11.55
CA HIS A 231 -4.15 -8.18 -11.21
C HIS A 231 -4.93 -7.95 -9.90
N GLY A 232 -4.89 -6.74 -9.34
CA GLY A 232 -5.73 -6.34 -8.20
C GLY A 232 -5.14 -6.57 -6.81
N GLY A 233 -3.86 -6.97 -6.69
CA GLY A 233 -3.17 -7.02 -5.39
C GLY A 233 -2.22 -8.21 -5.21
N VAL A 234 -1.50 -8.17 -4.09
CA VAL A 234 -0.47 -9.18 -3.77
C VAL A 234 -1.00 -10.60 -3.59
N HIS A 235 -2.31 -10.74 -3.34
CA HIS A 235 -2.96 -12.05 -3.19
C HIS A 235 -2.96 -12.88 -4.48
N THR A 236 -2.74 -12.25 -5.63
CA THR A 236 -2.67 -12.91 -6.95
C THR A 236 -1.31 -13.51 -7.26
N GLY A 237 -0.32 -13.34 -6.36
CA GLY A 237 1.01 -13.93 -6.52
C GLY A 237 0.98 -15.46 -6.59
N GLU A 238 1.93 -16.04 -7.34
CA GLU A 238 1.96 -17.47 -7.66
C GLU A 238 2.16 -18.36 -6.42
N VAL A 239 3.02 -17.92 -5.46
CA VAL A 239 3.27 -18.70 -4.24
C VAL A 239 2.25 -18.42 -3.13
N ILE A 240 1.46 -17.36 -3.25
CA ILE A 240 0.61 -16.88 -2.14
C ILE A 240 -0.43 -17.94 -1.73
N GLY A 241 -1.05 -18.63 -2.69
CA GLY A 241 -1.98 -19.74 -2.42
C GLY A 241 -1.34 -20.93 -1.70
N SER A 242 -0.03 -21.10 -1.80
CA SER A 242 0.75 -22.16 -1.15
C SER A 242 1.30 -21.78 0.23
N ARG A 243 1.00 -20.58 0.75
CA ARG A 243 1.40 -20.12 2.10
C ARG A 243 0.51 -20.72 3.19
N ARG A 244 0.41 -22.05 3.24
CA ARG A 244 -0.42 -22.79 4.19
C ARG A 244 0.25 -24.12 4.59
N LYS A 245 -0.18 -24.67 5.72
CA LYS A 245 0.31 -25.96 6.20
C LYS A 245 0.06 -27.05 5.13
N ASP A 246 0.99 -27.97 5.00
CA ASP A 246 0.96 -29.13 4.11
C ASP A 246 0.84 -28.77 2.60
N ALA A 247 1.12 -27.52 2.24
CA ALA A 247 1.19 -27.11 0.84
C ALA A 247 2.53 -27.47 0.21
N THR A 248 2.51 -27.58 -1.10
CA THR A 248 3.69 -27.82 -1.94
C THR A 248 4.04 -26.60 -2.79
N CYS A 249 5.30 -26.48 -3.14
CA CYS A 249 5.79 -25.44 -4.04
C CYS A 249 5.13 -25.59 -5.42
N PRO A 250 4.49 -24.56 -5.96
CA PRO A 250 3.83 -24.63 -7.26
C PRO A 250 4.79 -24.85 -8.43
N ARG A 251 6.10 -24.56 -8.23
CA ARG A 251 7.13 -24.74 -9.27
C ARG A 251 7.73 -26.12 -9.27
N CYS A 252 8.09 -26.70 -8.11
CA CYS A 252 8.87 -27.94 -8.05
C CYS A 252 8.23 -29.07 -7.22
N GLY A 253 7.05 -28.85 -6.64
CA GLY A 253 6.33 -29.83 -5.83
C GLY A 253 6.92 -30.13 -4.45
N ALA A 254 8.07 -29.53 -4.08
CA ALA A 254 8.66 -29.74 -2.77
C ALA A 254 7.79 -29.13 -1.64
N PRO A 255 7.86 -29.65 -0.40
CA PRO A 255 7.10 -29.06 0.72
C PRO A 255 7.41 -27.59 0.93
N MET A 256 6.38 -26.81 1.28
CA MET A 256 6.58 -25.44 1.76
C MET A 256 7.02 -25.46 3.22
N ALA A 257 8.17 -24.85 3.48
CA ALA A 257 8.67 -24.64 4.84
C ALA A 257 8.03 -23.37 5.45
N ARG A 258 7.90 -23.36 6.77
CA ARG A 258 7.35 -22.24 7.55
C ARG A 258 8.27 -21.86 8.68
N GLY A 259 8.46 -20.58 8.92
CA GLY A 259 9.21 -20.05 10.05
C GLY A 259 8.90 -18.59 10.31
N THR A 260 9.73 -17.94 11.12
CA THR A 260 9.65 -16.50 11.42
C THR A 260 10.94 -15.83 10.98
N VAL A 261 10.83 -14.84 10.11
CA VAL A 261 11.95 -14.00 9.66
C VAL A 261 11.52 -12.53 9.74
N GLY A 262 12.35 -11.70 10.36
CA GLY A 262 12.02 -10.28 10.57
C GLY A 262 10.72 -10.06 11.37
N GLY A 263 10.41 -10.94 12.33
CA GLY A 263 9.20 -10.87 13.15
C GLY A 263 7.91 -11.21 12.39
N ARG A 264 8.01 -11.75 11.16
CA ARG A 264 6.84 -12.09 10.32
C ARG A 264 6.83 -13.58 9.96
N THR A 265 5.63 -14.17 9.98
CA THR A 265 5.43 -15.53 9.43
C THR A 265 5.87 -15.55 7.98
N THR A 266 6.75 -16.47 7.68
CA THR A 266 7.43 -16.61 6.38
C THR A 266 7.19 -18.01 5.85
N TRP A 267 6.91 -18.09 4.55
CA TRP A 267 6.80 -19.36 3.83
C TRP A 267 7.79 -19.36 2.67
N TRP A 268 8.45 -20.50 2.44
CA TRP A 268 9.41 -20.64 1.35
C TRP A 268 9.48 -22.09 0.86
N CYS A 269 9.94 -22.30 -0.37
CA CYS A 269 10.19 -23.63 -0.89
C CYS A 269 11.41 -24.24 -0.23
N SER A 270 11.26 -25.43 0.38
CA SER A 270 12.35 -26.14 1.06
C SER A 270 13.48 -26.60 0.15
N ARG A 271 13.27 -26.62 -1.17
CA ARG A 271 14.27 -27.04 -2.16
C ARG A 271 14.91 -25.86 -2.88
N GLU A 272 14.12 -24.95 -3.43
CA GLU A 272 14.63 -23.90 -4.31
C GLU A 272 15.12 -22.64 -3.57
N GLN A 273 14.78 -22.52 -2.30
CA GLN A 273 15.15 -21.38 -1.45
C GLN A 273 15.99 -21.83 -0.23
N ALA A 274 16.69 -22.96 -0.35
CA ALA A 274 17.55 -23.50 0.71
C ALA A 274 18.83 -22.66 0.91
#